data_7b3fc1830bb00cee2063c0d99ac693c0
#
_entry.id   7b3fc1830bb00cee2063c0d99ac693c0
#
_cell.length_a   1.000
_cell.length_b   1.000
_cell.length_c   1.000
_cell.angle_alpha   90.00
_cell.angle_beta   90.00
_cell.angle_gamma   90.00
#
_symmetry.space_group_name_H-M   'P 1'
#
loop_
_entity.id
_entity.type
_entity.pdbx_description
1 polymer ?
#
loop_
_entity_poly.entity_id
_entity_poly.type
_entity_poly.pdbx_seq_one_letter_code
_entity_poly.pdbx_strand_id
1 'polypeptide(L)'
;GQILGILNHTNAASLPLQDGLQGPTPSADWLHLYTEAARLAFADRALYVADPDFVQPPGGSWMSLLDPAYLAQRARLIGAQSMKVAQPGKPAGTQTSLAPMPDQPEYGTSHISIVDGHGNALAMTTTIEDAFGARQMVKGFLLNNELTDFSFAPTDAQGAPIANRVQPGKRPRSSMAPTLVLDKASGQVLMSGGSPGGALIIHYTAKTLYGTLQWGLSPQQAINLPNFGSLNGPSLLEEKRFPPATVEQLRMRGAEVREMNMTSGLQALQRGQAQGRPAWLGGADPRREGVVMGD
;
A
#
# COMPACT_ATOMS: atom_id res chain seq x y z
N GLY A 1 4.49 3.89 -4.02
CA GLY A 1 5.70 4.63 -4.44
C GLY A 1 6.25 5.51 -3.32
N GLN A 2 5.44 6.42 -2.77
CA GLN A 2 5.90 7.41 -1.79
C GLN A 2 6.47 6.77 -0.51
N ILE A 3 5.81 5.76 0.06
CA ILE A 3 6.33 5.04 1.25
C ILE A 3 7.73 4.49 0.98
N LEU A 4 7.89 3.75 -0.12
CA LEU A 4 9.18 3.16 -0.49
C LEU A 4 10.23 4.24 -0.81
N GLY A 5 9.80 5.31 -1.48
CA GLY A 5 10.67 6.45 -1.78
C GLY A 5 11.17 7.16 -0.51
N ILE A 6 10.33 7.36 0.49
CA ILE A 6 10.73 7.91 1.79
C ILE A 6 11.71 6.97 2.50
N LEU A 7 11.44 5.65 2.52
CA LEU A 7 12.33 4.65 3.12
C LEU A 7 13.72 4.65 2.51
N ASN A 8 13.86 4.90 1.21
CA ASN A 8 15.16 4.98 0.54
C ASN A 8 16.06 6.13 1.05
N HIS A 9 15.49 7.11 1.76
CA HIS A 9 16.21 8.18 2.42
C HIS A 9 16.46 7.93 3.91
N THR A 10 16.23 6.70 4.37
CA THR A 10 16.52 6.22 5.74
C THR A 10 17.53 5.07 5.71
N ASN A 11 17.86 4.54 6.87
CA ASN A 11 18.69 3.34 6.97
C ASN A 11 17.89 2.02 6.89
N ALA A 12 16.64 2.04 6.44
CA ALA A 12 15.78 0.85 6.39
C ALA A 12 16.42 -0.31 5.62
N ALA A 13 17.14 -0.02 4.52
CA ALA A 13 17.79 -1.04 3.70
C ALA A 13 18.88 -1.83 4.43
N SER A 14 19.47 -1.28 5.50
CA SER A 14 20.49 -1.96 6.31
C SER A 14 19.90 -2.81 7.45
N LEU A 15 18.58 -2.77 7.64
CA LEU A 15 17.91 -3.50 8.72
C LEU A 15 17.39 -4.86 8.20
N PRO A 16 17.98 -5.98 8.67
CA PRO A 16 17.58 -7.31 8.24
C PRO A 16 16.25 -7.72 8.89
N LEU A 17 15.67 -8.76 8.34
CA LEU A 17 14.63 -9.54 9.02
C LEU A 17 15.24 -10.20 10.27
N GLN A 18 14.42 -10.42 11.26
CA GLN A 18 14.74 -11.14 12.49
C GLN A 18 13.82 -12.36 12.66
N ASP A 19 14.16 -13.25 13.58
CA ASP A 19 13.30 -14.37 13.93
C ASP A 19 12.01 -13.88 14.58
N GLY A 20 10.88 -14.40 14.10
CA GLY A 20 9.55 -14.09 14.59
C GLY A 20 8.83 -15.34 15.10
N LEU A 21 7.55 -15.18 15.49
CA LEU A 21 6.76 -16.28 16.07
C LEU A 21 6.42 -17.40 15.06
N GLN A 22 6.33 -17.05 13.78
CA GLN A 22 5.91 -17.95 12.71
C GLN A 22 6.78 -17.74 11.45
N GLY A 23 8.09 -17.68 11.62
CA GLY A 23 9.04 -17.36 10.57
C GLY A 23 9.58 -15.93 10.64
N PRO A 24 10.32 -15.46 9.63
CA PRO A 24 10.97 -14.16 9.67
C PRO A 24 9.97 -13.01 9.79
N THR A 25 10.39 -11.94 10.47
CA THR A 25 9.60 -10.73 10.69
C THR A 25 10.49 -9.48 10.62
N PRO A 26 9.96 -8.32 10.18
CA PRO A 26 10.68 -7.06 10.31
C PRO A 26 10.96 -6.70 11.76
N SER A 27 12.13 -6.10 12.02
CA SER A 27 12.49 -5.58 13.34
C SER A 27 11.63 -4.38 13.76
N ALA A 28 11.56 -4.08 15.05
CA ALA A 28 10.88 -2.89 15.56
C ALA A 28 11.46 -1.59 14.97
N ASP A 29 12.77 -1.55 14.74
CA ASP A 29 13.43 -0.40 14.10
C ASP A 29 12.95 -0.20 12.67
N TRP A 30 12.88 -1.27 11.88
CA TRP A 30 12.37 -1.21 10.53
C TRP A 30 10.88 -0.85 10.49
N LEU A 31 10.07 -1.46 11.36
CA LEU A 31 8.63 -1.18 11.46
C LEU A 31 8.36 0.27 11.85
N HIS A 32 9.17 0.84 12.75
CA HIS A 32 9.10 2.25 13.08
C HIS A 32 9.32 3.12 11.83
N LEU A 33 10.43 2.93 11.11
CA LEU A 33 10.70 3.69 9.89
C LEU A 33 9.58 3.55 8.86
N TYR A 34 9.09 2.33 8.67
CA TYR A 34 8.01 2.06 7.72
C TYR A 34 6.70 2.74 8.11
N THR A 35 6.27 2.63 9.37
CA THR A 35 4.99 3.21 9.80
C THR A 35 5.05 4.74 9.83
N GLU A 36 6.21 5.33 10.14
CA GLU A 36 6.40 6.78 10.03
C GLU A 36 6.37 7.23 8.55
N ALA A 37 7.04 6.53 7.63
CA ALA A 37 6.97 6.79 6.19
C ALA A 37 5.53 6.64 5.67
N ALA A 38 4.80 5.64 6.17
CA ALA A 38 3.39 5.42 5.83
C ALA A 38 2.50 6.59 6.29
N ARG A 39 2.67 7.08 7.54
CA ARG A 39 1.93 8.25 8.05
C ARG A 39 2.11 9.46 7.15
N LEU A 40 3.35 9.74 6.77
CA LEU A 40 3.65 10.85 5.87
C LEU A 40 2.98 10.71 4.51
N ALA A 41 3.02 9.53 3.92
CA ALA A 41 2.41 9.24 2.62
C ALA A 41 0.88 9.28 2.68
N PHE A 42 0.27 8.75 3.74
CA PHE A 42 -1.19 8.78 3.92
C PHE A 42 -1.72 10.16 4.24
N ALA A 43 -0.95 11.01 4.95
CA ALA A 43 -1.28 12.42 5.13
C ALA A 43 -1.37 13.14 3.77
N ASP A 44 -0.39 12.93 2.90
CA ASP A 44 -0.39 13.51 1.56
C ASP A 44 -1.53 12.95 0.69
N ARG A 45 -1.75 11.63 0.78
CA ARG A 45 -2.86 10.96 0.08
C ARG A 45 -4.22 11.54 0.48
N ALA A 46 -4.44 11.76 1.76
CA ALA A 46 -5.71 12.30 2.27
C ALA A 46 -6.00 13.71 1.74
N LEU A 47 -4.97 14.53 1.56
CA LEU A 47 -5.12 15.90 1.08
C LEU A 47 -5.23 15.99 -0.45
N TYR A 48 -4.39 15.26 -1.19
CA TYR A 48 -4.19 15.51 -2.61
C TYR A 48 -4.85 14.50 -3.54
N VAL A 49 -4.92 13.21 -3.17
CA VAL A 49 -5.24 12.15 -4.12
C VAL A 49 -6.74 12.07 -4.38
N ALA A 50 -7.14 12.35 -5.61
CA ALA A 50 -8.50 12.27 -6.12
C ALA A 50 -8.47 12.13 -7.64
N ASP A 51 -9.65 12.14 -8.30
CA ASP A 51 -9.76 12.08 -9.74
C ASP A 51 -8.97 13.19 -10.44
N PRO A 52 -7.96 12.87 -11.26
CA PRO A 52 -7.10 13.87 -11.92
C PRO A 52 -7.83 14.77 -12.92
N ASP A 53 -9.01 14.36 -13.40
CA ASP A 53 -9.83 15.18 -14.30
C ASP A 53 -10.56 16.30 -13.52
N PHE A 54 -10.63 16.20 -12.20
CA PHE A 54 -11.37 17.13 -11.33
C PHE A 54 -10.49 17.88 -10.33
N VAL A 55 -9.30 17.35 -10.04
CA VAL A 55 -8.42 17.92 -9.02
C VAL A 55 -7.02 18.12 -9.60
N GLN A 56 -6.52 19.33 -9.52
CA GLN A 56 -5.17 19.64 -9.95
C GLN A 56 -4.13 18.96 -9.07
N PRO A 57 -3.10 18.36 -9.66
CA PRO A 57 -2.02 17.72 -8.91
C PRO A 57 -1.20 18.76 -8.14
N PRO A 58 -0.65 18.38 -6.96
CA PRO A 58 0.26 19.27 -6.23
C PRO A 58 1.51 19.55 -7.07
N GLY A 59 1.99 20.80 -7.05
CA GLY A 59 3.18 21.20 -7.81
C GLY A 59 3.05 21.07 -9.34
N GLY A 60 1.82 20.98 -9.88
CA GLY A 60 1.55 20.86 -11.30
C GLY A 60 1.72 19.44 -11.88
N SER A 61 2.09 18.45 -11.06
CA SER A 61 2.25 17.06 -11.50
C SER A 61 2.06 16.09 -10.34
N TRP A 62 1.37 14.97 -10.56
CA TRP A 62 1.28 13.88 -9.60
C TRP A 62 2.65 13.29 -9.23
N MET A 63 3.63 13.40 -10.15
CA MET A 63 5.01 12.97 -9.89
C MET A 63 5.73 13.85 -8.87
N SER A 64 5.21 15.05 -8.54
CA SER A 64 5.77 15.89 -7.47
C SER A 64 5.75 15.22 -6.10
N LEU A 65 4.78 14.32 -5.87
CA LEU A 65 4.71 13.49 -4.64
C LEU A 65 5.82 12.42 -4.59
N LEU A 66 6.47 12.14 -5.72
CA LEU A 66 7.57 11.19 -5.85
C LEU A 66 8.90 11.88 -6.19
N ASP A 67 8.93 13.22 -6.18
CA ASP A 67 10.16 13.97 -6.40
C ASP A 67 11.21 13.61 -5.33
N PRO A 68 12.45 13.26 -5.71
CA PRO A 68 13.48 12.82 -4.76
C PRO A 68 13.78 13.85 -3.65
N ALA A 69 13.77 15.15 -3.97
CA ALA A 69 14.02 16.19 -2.97
C ALA A 69 12.85 16.30 -2.00
N TYR A 70 11.62 16.16 -2.48
CA TYR A 70 10.43 16.11 -1.64
C TYR A 70 10.43 14.88 -0.73
N LEU A 71 10.72 13.70 -1.27
CA LEU A 71 10.82 12.46 -0.48
C LEU A 71 11.90 12.56 0.59
N ALA A 72 13.07 13.11 0.26
CA ALA A 72 14.14 13.36 1.22
C ALA A 72 13.71 14.35 2.32
N GLN A 73 12.97 15.40 1.97
CA GLN A 73 12.40 16.34 2.95
C GLN A 73 11.44 15.63 3.91
N ARG A 74 10.54 14.78 3.39
CA ARG A 74 9.61 13.99 4.21
C ARG A 74 10.33 13.03 5.13
N ALA A 75 11.35 12.33 4.64
CA ALA A 75 12.14 11.39 5.42
C ALA A 75 12.84 12.05 6.64
N ARG A 76 13.27 13.31 6.53
CA ARG A 76 13.89 14.06 7.64
C ARG A 76 12.95 14.30 8.82
N LEU A 77 11.65 14.14 8.65
CA LEU A 77 10.67 14.26 9.72
C LEU A 77 10.61 13.01 10.61
N ILE A 78 11.16 11.90 10.14
CA ILE A 78 11.19 10.65 10.90
C ILE A 78 12.26 10.75 11.99
N GLY A 79 11.81 10.84 13.24
CA GLY A 79 12.66 10.89 14.43
C GLY A 79 12.71 9.55 15.16
N ALA A 80 13.33 9.55 16.33
CA ALA A 80 13.41 8.37 17.20
C ALA A 80 12.05 8.00 17.83
N GLN A 81 11.17 8.98 17.99
CA GLN A 81 9.81 8.83 18.53
C GLN A 81 8.78 8.86 17.41
N SER A 82 7.66 8.18 17.61
CA SER A 82 6.54 8.21 16.68
C SER A 82 5.91 9.60 16.61
N MET A 83 5.65 10.06 15.39
CA MET A 83 4.89 11.29 15.17
C MET A 83 3.39 11.13 15.43
N LYS A 84 2.92 9.90 15.67
CA LYS A 84 1.52 9.51 15.90
C LYS A 84 0.62 9.84 14.71
N VAL A 85 0.52 11.11 14.34
CA VAL A 85 -0.20 11.63 13.19
C VAL A 85 0.70 12.61 12.44
N ALA A 86 0.90 12.37 11.16
CA ALA A 86 1.64 13.23 10.26
C ALA A 86 0.74 14.31 9.67
N GLN A 87 1.31 15.50 9.41
CA GLN A 87 0.67 16.50 8.60
C GLN A 87 1.00 16.31 7.12
N PRO A 88 0.08 16.66 6.20
CA PRO A 88 0.37 16.68 4.78
C PRO A 88 1.60 17.56 4.48
N GLY A 89 2.44 17.09 3.57
CA GLY A 89 3.56 17.89 3.09
C GLY A 89 3.14 18.86 1.99
N LYS A 90 4.10 19.64 1.52
CA LYS A 90 3.86 20.60 0.46
C LYS A 90 4.94 20.47 -0.62
N PRO A 91 4.72 19.67 -1.68
CA PRO A 91 5.60 19.63 -2.83
C PRO A 91 5.84 21.04 -3.40
N ALA A 92 7.02 21.27 -3.98
CA ALA A 92 7.38 22.58 -4.53
C ALA A 92 6.32 23.08 -5.54
N GLY A 93 5.98 24.37 -5.46
CA GLY A 93 4.98 24.99 -6.34
C GLY A 93 3.51 24.67 -5.97
N THR A 94 3.26 23.91 -4.90
CA THR A 94 1.89 23.57 -4.48
C THR A 94 1.19 24.78 -3.89
N GLN A 95 -0.03 25.05 -4.40
CA GLN A 95 -1.03 25.92 -3.77
C GLN A 95 -2.31 25.12 -3.63
N THR A 96 -2.89 25.07 -2.45
CA THR A 96 -4.13 24.32 -2.20
C THR A 96 -4.96 24.97 -1.11
N SER A 97 -6.28 24.95 -1.31
CA SER A 97 -7.30 25.28 -0.32
C SER A 97 -8.10 24.04 0.13
N LEU A 98 -7.59 22.85 -0.21
CA LEU A 98 -8.24 21.58 0.11
C LEU A 98 -8.02 21.20 1.58
N ALA A 99 -9.00 20.47 2.13
CA ALA A 99 -8.88 19.82 3.43
C ALA A 99 -8.58 18.33 3.28
N PRO A 100 -7.85 17.70 4.22
CA PRO A 100 -7.62 16.27 4.24
C PRO A 100 -8.94 15.48 4.39
N MET A 101 -9.08 14.40 3.63
CA MET A 101 -10.18 13.46 3.77
C MET A 101 -10.07 12.71 5.10
N PRO A 102 -11.15 12.66 5.92
CA PRO A 102 -11.19 11.80 7.09
C PRO A 102 -10.99 10.33 6.74
N ASP A 103 -10.47 9.54 7.69
CA ASP A 103 -10.40 8.09 7.55
C ASP A 103 -11.80 7.48 7.53
N GLN A 104 -11.99 6.49 6.64
CA GLN A 104 -13.26 5.78 6.49
C GLN A 104 -13.01 4.31 6.08
N PRO A 105 -13.95 3.38 6.37
CA PRO A 105 -13.82 1.98 5.98
C PRO A 105 -13.78 1.82 4.46
N GLU A 106 -12.93 0.93 3.97
CA GLU A 106 -12.87 0.44 2.59
C GLU A 106 -12.86 -1.10 2.63
N TYR A 107 -13.61 -1.77 1.75
CA TYR A 107 -13.83 -3.22 1.80
C TYR A 107 -13.49 -3.90 0.47
N GLY A 108 -13.68 -5.19 0.41
CA GLY A 108 -13.76 -6.19 -0.64
C GLY A 108 -12.98 -5.93 -1.94
N THR A 109 -12.24 -6.90 -2.43
CA THR A 109 -11.48 -6.77 -3.68
C THR A 109 -10.89 -8.13 -4.03
N SER A 110 -10.47 -8.34 -5.28
CA SER A 110 -9.67 -9.47 -5.74
C SER A 110 -8.48 -8.99 -6.56
N HIS A 111 -7.41 -9.79 -6.61
CA HIS A 111 -6.25 -9.50 -7.44
C HIS A 111 -5.84 -10.70 -8.28
N ILE A 112 -5.41 -10.44 -9.51
CA ILE A 112 -4.96 -11.42 -10.49
C ILE A 112 -3.64 -10.95 -11.09
N SER A 113 -2.63 -11.83 -11.08
CA SER A 113 -1.35 -11.65 -11.78
C SER A 113 -1.19 -12.75 -12.82
N ILE A 114 -0.89 -12.40 -14.07
CA ILE A 114 -0.68 -13.35 -15.15
C ILE A 114 0.58 -12.97 -15.92
N VAL A 115 1.35 -13.99 -16.32
CA VAL A 115 2.40 -13.86 -17.34
C VAL A 115 2.21 -14.99 -18.33
N ASP A 116 2.13 -14.66 -19.62
CA ASP A 116 1.96 -15.67 -20.68
C ASP A 116 3.31 -16.17 -21.23
N GLY A 117 3.26 -17.17 -22.10
CA GLY A 117 4.44 -17.76 -22.75
C GLY A 117 5.19 -16.81 -23.69
N HIS A 118 4.61 -15.67 -24.03
CA HIS A 118 5.24 -14.61 -24.87
C HIS A 118 5.90 -13.52 -24.00
N GLY A 119 5.71 -13.56 -22.68
CA GLY A 119 6.22 -12.57 -21.73
C GLY A 119 5.31 -11.37 -21.55
N ASN A 120 4.07 -11.38 -22.06
CA ASN A 120 3.08 -10.38 -21.71
C ASN A 120 2.68 -10.56 -20.26
N ALA A 121 2.53 -9.45 -19.54
CA ALA A 121 2.19 -9.47 -18.11
C ALA A 121 0.96 -8.64 -17.81
N LEU A 122 0.14 -9.15 -16.90
CA LEU A 122 -1.03 -8.49 -16.35
C LEU A 122 -0.92 -8.43 -14.83
N ALA A 123 -1.19 -7.26 -14.25
CA ALA A 123 -1.55 -7.07 -12.87
C ALA A 123 -2.92 -6.41 -12.82
N MET A 124 -3.94 -7.09 -12.32
CA MET A 124 -5.31 -6.57 -12.28
C MET A 124 -5.88 -6.71 -10.87
N THR A 125 -6.30 -5.58 -10.32
CA THR A 125 -7.10 -5.55 -9.10
C THR A 125 -8.52 -5.14 -9.47
N THR A 126 -9.52 -5.91 -9.04
CA THR A 126 -10.93 -5.70 -9.38
C THR A 126 -11.79 -5.80 -8.14
N THR A 127 -12.87 -5.02 -8.10
CA THR A 127 -13.72 -4.91 -6.91
C THR A 127 -15.18 -4.62 -7.27
N ILE A 128 -16.07 -4.98 -6.38
CA ILE A 128 -17.44 -4.44 -6.30
C ILE A 128 -17.61 -3.62 -5.00
N GLU A 129 -16.52 -3.33 -4.31
CA GLU A 129 -16.28 -2.62 -3.06
C GLU A 129 -16.75 -3.46 -1.86
N ASP A 130 -17.99 -3.42 -1.41
CA ASP A 130 -18.47 -4.27 -0.30
C ASP A 130 -18.68 -5.74 -0.74
N ALA A 131 -18.80 -6.66 0.21
CA ALA A 131 -18.90 -8.12 -0.01
C ALA A 131 -20.01 -8.53 -1.00
N PHE A 132 -21.12 -7.79 -1.03
CA PHE A 132 -22.22 -7.95 -1.98
C PHE A 132 -22.47 -6.68 -2.81
N GLY A 133 -21.51 -5.78 -2.88
CA GLY A 133 -21.61 -4.52 -3.59
C GLY A 133 -22.84 -3.72 -3.20
N ALA A 134 -23.59 -3.22 -4.18
CA ALA A 134 -24.85 -2.50 -3.96
C ALA A 134 -26.02 -3.42 -3.55
N ARG A 135 -25.78 -4.72 -3.35
CA ARG A 135 -26.80 -5.75 -3.06
C ARG A 135 -27.90 -5.84 -4.12
N GLN A 136 -27.57 -5.44 -5.33
CA GLN A 136 -28.43 -5.53 -6.51
C GLN A 136 -27.79 -6.42 -7.55
N MET A 137 -28.57 -7.33 -8.12
CA MET A 137 -28.12 -8.25 -9.17
C MET A 137 -28.78 -7.88 -10.49
N VAL A 138 -27.99 -7.75 -11.55
CA VAL A 138 -28.43 -7.49 -12.91
C VAL A 138 -27.75 -8.48 -13.85
N LYS A 139 -28.54 -9.17 -14.66
CA LYS A 139 -28.04 -10.15 -15.65
C LYS A 139 -27.05 -11.18 -15.10
N GLY A 140 -27.23 -11.60 -13.83
CA GLY A 140 -26.46 -12.66 -13.22
C GLY A 140 -25.19 -12.21 -12.49
N PHE A 141 -24.93 -10.91 -12.32
CA PHE A 141 -23.83 -10.41 -11.50
C PHE A 141 -24.25 -9.27 -10.56
N LEU A 142 -23.53 -9.14 -9.47
CA LEU A 142 -23.75 -8.08 -8.49
C LEU A 142 -23.17 -6.75 -9.00
N LEU A 143 -23.93 -5.68 -8.80
CA LEU A 143 -23.44 -4.32 -9.06
C LEU A 143 -22.54 -3.86 -7.90
N ASN A 144 -21.55 -3.05 -8.22
CA ASN A 144 -20.66 -2.44 -7.22
C ASN A 144 -21.39 -1.32 -6.44
N ASN A 145 -20.83 -0.96 -5.28
CA ASN A 145 -21.17 0.23 -4.50
C ASN A 145 -19.98 1.22 -4.41
N GLU A 146 -19.14 1.29 -5.43
CA GLU A 146 -17.89 2.01 -5.48
C GLU A 146 -17.99 3.51 -5.12
N LEU A 147 -19.18 4.09 -5.23
CA LEU A 147 -19.40 5.49 -4.84
C LEU A 147 -19.19 5.74 -3.33
N THR A 148 -19.18 4.71 -2.50
CA THR A 148 -18.83 4.82 -1.08
C THR A 148 -17.34 5.11 -0.84
N ASP A 149 -16.48 4.98 -1.87
CA ASP A 149 -15.09 5.40 -1.82
C ASP A 149 -14.89 6.92 -1.92
N PHE A 150 -15.93 7.69 -2.27
CA PHE A 150 -15.93 9.13 -2.06
C PHE A 150 -15.91 9.48 -0.57
N SER A 151 -15.35 10.65 -0.24
CA SER A 151 -15.46 11.19 1.12
C SER A 151 -16.92 11.34 1.53
N PHE A 152 -17.29 10.85 2.70
CA PHE A 152 -18.63 11.00 3.26
C PHE A 152 -18.95 12.46 3.65
N ALA A 153 -17.92 13.30 3.83
CA ALA A 153 -18.06 14.73 4.02
C ALA A 153 -17.51 15.47 2.79
N PRO A 154 -18.24 16.44 2.21
CA PRO A 154 -17.75 17.21 1.07
C PRO A 154 -16.72 18.28 1.47
N THR A 155 -16.76 18.72 2.72
CA THR A 155 -15.89 19.75 3.30
C THR A 155 -15.46 19.35 4.71
N ASP A 156 -14.43 20.00 5.24
CA ASP A 156 -14.11 19.95 6.66
C ASP A 156 -15.03 20.85 7.51
N ALA A 157 -14.77 20.93 8.82
CA ALA A 157 -15.54 21.75 9.76
C ALA A 157 -15.42 23.26 9.49
N GLN A 158 -14.41 23.71 8.76
CA GLN A 158 -14.16 25.10 8.38
C GLN A 158 -14.71 25.43 6.99
N GLY A 159 -15.33 24.47 6.30
CA GLY A 159 -15.89 24.61 4.96
C GLY A 159 -14.86 24.45 3.84
N ALA A 160 -13.62 24.07 4.12
CA ALA A 160 -12.63 23.81 3.09
C ALA A 160 -12.96 22.50 2.33
N PRO A 161 -12.95 22.50 0.99
CA PRO A 161 -13.39 21.35 0.20
C PRO A 161 -12.42 20.18 0.31
N ILE A 162 -12.96 18.96 0.37
CA ILE A 162 -12.18 17.72 0.32
C ILE A 162 -11.95 17.32 -1.14
N ALA A 163 -10.71 16.96 -1.49
CA ALA A 163 -10.35 16.58 -2.86
C ALA A 163 -11.23 15.44 -3.40
N ASN A 164 -11.42 14.38 -2.61
CA ASN A 164 -12.23 13.22 -2.96
C ASN A 164 -13.73 13.35 -2.64
N ARG A 165 -14.26 14.57 -2.60
CA ARG A 165 -15.72 14.77 -2.45
C ARG A 165 -16.48 14.33 -3.69
N VAL A 166 -17.73 13.90 -3.53
CA VAL A 166 -18.60 13.52 -4.64
C VAL A 166 -18.91 14.71 -5.56
N GLN A 167 -18.84 14.49 -6.86
CA GLN A 167 -19.23 15.44 -7.91
C GLN A 167 -19.76 14.67 -9.13
N PRO A 168 -20.71 15.23 -9.92
CA PRO A 168 -21.20 14.57 -11.12
C PRO A 168 -20.07 14.24 -12.11
N GLY A 169 -20.02 13.01 -12.59
CA GLY A 169 -19.03 12.53 -13.55
C GLY A 169 -17.66 12.22 -12.99
N LYS A 170 -17.40 12.49 -11.72
CA LYS A 170 -16.13 12.22 -11.03
C LYS A 170 -16.02 10.76 -10.59
N ARG A 171 -14.81 10.22 -10.67
CA ARG A 171 -14.48 8.89 -10.15
C ARG A 171 -14.03 9.01 -8.67
N PRO A 172 -14.40 8.07 -7.79
CA PRO A 172 -13.87 8.04 -6.43
C PRO A 172 -12.38 7.68 -6.43
N ARG A 173 -11.68 8.04 -5.36
CA ARG A 173 -10.31 7.60 -5.10
C ARG A 173 -10.31 6.10 -4.82
N SER A 174 -9.30 5.37 -5.34
CA SER A 174 -9.09 3.97 -5.06
C SER A 174 -7.77 3.73 -4.32
N SER A 175 -7.74 2.70 -3.47
CA SER A 175 -6.53 2.16 -2.85
C SER A 175 -5.93 0.99 -3.63
N MET A 176 -6.61 0.49 -4.66
CA MET A 176 -6.11 -0.59 -5.51
C MET A 176 -4.76 -0.21 -6.13
N ALA A 177 -3.79 -1.10 -6.01
CA ALA A 177 -2.40 -0.86 -6.40
C ALA A 177 -1.82 -2.04 -7.20
N PRO A 178 -2.46 -2.43 -8.34
CA PRO A 178 -1.87 -3.44 -9.22
C PRO A 178 -0.52 -2.91 -9.73
N THR A 179 0.51 -3.74 -9.65
CA THR A 179 1.89 -3.27 -9.87
C THR A 179 2.63 -4.20 -10.82
N LEU A 180 3.26 -3.61 -11.84
CA LEU A 180 4.30 -4.25 -12.65
C LEU A 180 5.64 -3.61 -12.30
N VAL A 181 6.67 -4.45 -12.09
CA VAL A 181 8.05 -4.01 -11.92
C VAL A 181 8.80 -4.33 -13.20
N LEU A 182 9.47 -3.33 -13.75
CA LEU A 182 10.23 -3.44 -14.99
C LEU A 182 11.71 -3.22 -14.71
N ASP A 183 12.56 -3.96 -15.40
CA ASP A 183 13.98 -3.65 -15.48
C ASP A 183 14.16 -2.33 -16.24
N LYS A 184 14.85 -1.38 -15.63
CA LYS A 184 14.98 -0.02 -16.17
C LYS A 184 15.77 0.01 -17.51
N ALA A 185 16.72 -0.88 -17.69
CA ALA A 185 17.59 -0.88 -18.86
C ALA A 185 16.96 -1.61 -20.05
N SER A 186 16.36 -2.78 -19.81
CA SER A 186 15.80 -3.63 -20.85
C SER A 186 14.29 -3.46 -21.07
N GLY A 187 13.57 -2.85 -20.12
CA GLY A 187 12.10 -2.78 -20.12
C GLY A 187 11.42 -4.11 -19.85
N GLN A 188 12.16 -5.18 -19.54
CA GLN A 188 11.58 -6.48 -19.27
C GLN A 188 10.80 -6.48 -17.96
N VAL A 189 9.68 -7.21 -17.93
CA VAL A 189 8.90 -7.42 -16.71
C VAL A 189 9.69 -8.31 -15.75
N LEU A 190 9.90 -7.82 -14.54
CA LEU A 190 10.55 -8.54 -13.44
C LEU A 190 9.52 -9.12 -12.45
N MET A 191 8.40 -8.41 -12.26
CA MET A 191 7.39 -8.83 -11.29
C MET A 191 6.02 -8.28 -11.68
N SER A 192 4.98 -9.06 -11.41
CA SER A 192 3.57 -8.64 -11.38
C SER A 192 2.99 -8.96 -10.00
N GLY A 193 2.22 -8.05 -9.40
CA GLY A 193 1.63 -8.33 -8.10
C GLY A 193 0.65 -7.29 -7.62
N GLY A 194 -0.09 -7.65 -6.59
CA GLY A 194 -1.05 -6.79 -5.89
C GLY A 194 -1.88 -7.58 -4.88
N SER A 195 -2.85 -6.92 -4.28
CA SER A 195 -3.67 -7.48 -3.20
C SER A 195 -5.06 -6.85 -3.15
N PRO A 196 -6.09 -7.55 -2.68
CA PRO A 196 -7.26 -6.95 -2.06
C PRO A 196 -6.95 -6.45 -0.65
N GLY A 197 -7.89 -5.69 -0.02
CA GLY A 197 -7.80 -5.31 1.39
C GLY A 197 -8.12 -3.85 1.72
N GLY A 198 -8.93 -3.16 0.89
CA GLY A 198 -9.29 -1.75 1.12
C GLY A 198 -8.06 -0.85 1.21
N ALA A 199 -8.03 0.10 2.13
CA ALA A 199 -6.90 1.02 2.32
C ALA A 199 -5.58 0.31 2.64
N LEU A 200 -5.61 -0.90 3.21
CA LEU A 200 -4.43 -1.70 3.54
C LEU A 200 -3.78 -2.35 2.31
N ILE A 201 -4.42 -2.37 1.15
CA ILE A 201 -3.84 -2.84 -0.12
C ILE A 201 -2.47 -2.20 -0.37
N ILE A 202 -2.35 -0.91 -0.09
CA ILE A 202 -1.11 -0.14 -0.26
C ILE A 202 0.03 -0.76 0.56
N HIS A 203 -0.25 -1.16 1.80
CA HIS A 203 0.74 -1.77 2.69
C HIS A 203 1.08 -3.20 2.29
N TYR A 204 0.09 -4.00 1.92
CA TYR A 204 0.28 -5.37 1.48
C TYR A 204 1.16 -5.44 0.23
N THR A 205 0.87 -4.59 -0.76
CA THR A 205 1.66 -4.48 -1.98
C THR A 205 3.07 -3.94 -1.68
N ALA A 206 3.20 -2.89 -0.86
CA ALA A 206 4.51 -2.33 -0.49
C ALA A 206 5.38 -3.34 0.28
N LYS A 207 4.79 -4.12 1.21
CA LYS A 207 5.48 -5.20 1.93
C LYS A 207 6.05 -6.23 0.96
N THR A 208 5.24 -6.67 0.00
CA THR A 208 5.65 -7.69 -0.97
C THR A 208 6.76 -7.18 -1.89
N LEU A 209 6.63 -5.94 -2.39
CA LEU A 209 7.68 -5.30 -3.18
C LEU A 209 8.99 -5.14 -2.39
N TYR A 210 8.92 -4.68 -1.15
CA TYR A 210 10.12 -4.54 -0.31
C TYR A 210 10.75 -5.90 0.00
N GLY A 211 9.93 -6.89 0.34
CA GLY A 211 10.37 -8.25 0.62
C GLY A 211 11.11 -8.88 -0.56
N THR A 212 10.60 -8.73 -1.76
CA THR A 212 11.22 -9.32 -2.96
C THR A 212 12.41 -8.51 -3.47
N LEU A 213 12.32 -7.18 -3.49
CA LEU A 213 13.33 -6.33 -4.12
C LEU A 213 14.49 -5.92 -3.19
N GLN A 214 14.25 -5.83 -1.88
CA GLN A 214 15.26 -5.41 -0.90
C GLN A 214 15.76 -6.57 -0.03
N TRP A 215 14.86 -7.42 0.47
CA TRP A 215 15.26 -8.57 1.28
C TRP A 215 15.56 -9.83 0.47
N GLY A 216 15.38 -9.80 -0.86
CA GLY A 216 15.70 -10.91 -1.75
C GLY A 216 14.82 -12.15 -1.55
N LEU A 217 13.65 -12.00 -0.98
CA LEU A 217 12.72 -13.10 -0.75
C LEU A 217 12.05 -13.54 -2.05
N SER A 218 11.69 -14.82 -2.15
CA SER A 218 10.75 -15.24 -3.18
C SER A 218 9.37 -14.61 -2.96
N PRO A 219 8.49 -14.55 -3.99
CA PRO A 219 7.13 -14.01 -3.83
C PRO A 219 6.37 -14.65 -2.66
N GLN A 220 6.42 -15.98 -2.55
CA GLN A 220 5.73 -16.70 -1.48
C GLN A 220 6.29 -16.34 -0.10
N GLN A 221 7.61 -16.22 0.06
CA GLN A 221 8.23 -15.83 1.32
C GLN A 221 7.84 -14.39 1.70
N ALA A 222 7.86 -13.46 0.75
CA ALA A 222 7.46 -12.06 1.00
C ALA A 222 5.97 -11.95 1.36
N ILE A 223 5.10 -12.74 0.73
CA ILE A 223 3.67 -12.82 1.04
C ILE A 223 3.45 -13.38 2.45
N ASN A 224 4.21 -14.39 2.84
CA ASN A 224 4.10 -15.05 4.16
C ASN A 224 4.57 -14.17 5.32
N LEU A 225 5.32 -13.10 5.09
CA LEU A 225 5.65 -12.13 6.13
C LEU A 225 4.38 -11.62 6.82
N PRO A 226 4.41 -11.33 8.14
CA PRO A 226 3.29 -10.70 8.81
C PRO A 226 2.92 -9.38 8.14
N ASN A 227 1.64 -9.05 8.16
CA ASN A 227 1.13 -7.78 7.66
C ASN A 227 1.30 -6.66 8.69
N PHE A 228 1.51 -5.45 8.20
CA PHE A 228 1.70 -4.24 9.01
C PHE A 228 1.36 -2.99 8.20
N GLY A 229 1.18 -1.86 8.88
CA GLY A 229 0.95 -0.58 8.21
C GLY A 229 0.60 0.56 9.16
N SER A 230 0.21 1.69 8.60
CA SER A 230 -0.44 2.81 9.27
C SER A 230 -1.19 3.67 8.25
N LEU A 231 -2.41 4.04 8.55
CA LEU A 231 -3.25 4.92 7.73
C LEU A 231 -3.17 6.39 8.19
N ASN A 232 -2.05 6.79 8.77
CA ASN A 232 -1.81 8.07 9.46
C ASN A 232 -2.42 8.13 10.88
N GLY A 233 -2.43 7.02 11.57
CA GLY A 233 -2.90 6.86 12.95
C GLY A 233 -2.06 5.79 13.65
N PRO A 234 -2.68 4.81 14.32
CA PRO A 234 -1.98 3.71 14.97
C PRO A 234 -1.03 2.96 14.02
N SER A 235 0.03 2.39 14.56
CA SER A 235 0.78 1.32 13.90
C SER A 235 -0.06 0.05 13.95
N LEU A 236 -0.45 -0.46 12.79
CA LEU A 236 -1.26 -1.65 12.63
C LEU A 236 -0.34 -2.85 12.44
N LEU A 237 -0.53 -3.89 13.25
CA LEU A 237 0.22 -5.13 13.18
C LEU A 237 -0.75 -6.30 13.08
N GLU A 238 -0.41 -7.30 12.26
CA GLU A 238 -1.18 -8.54 12.18
C GLU A 238 -1.11 -9.28 13.52
N GLU A 239 -2.27 -9.58 14.10
CA GLU A 239 -2.38 -10.18 15.43
C GLU A 239 -1.64 -11.53 15.52
N LYS A 240 -0.99 -11.78 16.67
CA LYS A 240 -0.28 -13.04 16.97
C LYS A 240 0.84 -13.40 15.99
N ARG A 241 1.34 -12.43 15.21
CA ARG A 241 2.41 -12.66 14.24
C ARG A 241 3.74 -12.02 14.65
N PHE A 242 3.73 -11.01 15.50
CA PHE A 242 4.92 -10.31 15.97
C PHE A 242 5.31 -10.71 17.39
N PRO A 243 6.62 -10.80 17.70
CA PRO A 243 7.08 -11.00 19.08
C PRO A 243 6.57 -9.87 20.00
N PRO A 244 6.14 -10.18 21.25
CA PRO A 244 5.72 -9.14 22.19
C PRO A 244 6.75 -8.04 22.42
N ALA A 245 8.04 -8.40 22.39
CA ALA A 245 9.14 -7.42 22.49
C ALA A 245 9.13 -6.41 21.34
N THR A 246 8.80 -6.81 20.11
CA THR A 246 8.67 -5.92 18.96
C THR A 246 7.53 -4.91 19.16
N VAL A 247 6.38 -5.39 19.64
CA VAL A 247 5.22 -4.55 19.95
C VAL A 247 5.57 -3.53 21.03
N GLU A 248 6.22 -3.96 22.10
CA GLU A 248 6.61 -3.10 23.23
C GLU A 248 7.64 -2.05 22.82
N GLN A 249 8.63 -2.41 21.99
CA GLN A 249 9.60 -1.44 21.47
C GLN A 249 8.95 -0.34 20.63
N LEU A 250 7.90 -0.63 19.86
CA LEU A 250 7.13 0.39 19.15
C LEU A 250 6.35 1.29 20.13
N ARG A 251 5.78 0.72 21.19
CA ARG A 251 5.08 1.47 22.24
C ARG A 251 6.03 2.40 23.01
N MET A 252 7.24 1.93 23.32
CA MET A 252 8.28 2.75 23.97
C MET A 252 8.71 3.95 23.11
N ARG A 253 8.53 3.87 21.78
CA ARG A 253 8.71 5.01 20.85
C ARG A 253 7.48 5.92 20.79
N GLY A 254 6.49 5.73 21.66
CA GLY A 254 5.27 6.52 21.72
C GLY A 254 4.23 6.18 20.65
N ALA A 255 4.41 5.11 19.88
CA ALA A 255 3.42 4.66 18.92
C ALA A 255 2.23 4.03 19.64
N GLU A 256 0.99 4.40 19.24
CA GLU A 256 -0.16 3.56 19.49
C GLU A 256 -0.03 2.33 18.58
N VAL A 257 -0.04 1.13 19.16
CA VAL A 257 0.03 -0.13 18.40
C VAL A 257 -1.27 -0.87 18.53
N ARG A 258 -1.88 -1.17 17.40
CA ARG A 258 -3.11 -1.96 17.30
C ARG A 258 -2.81 -3.27 16.60
N GLU A 259 -2.95 -4.36 17.33
CA GLU A 259 -2.90 -5.71 16.76
C GLU A 259 -4.32 -6.08 16.30
N MET A 260 -4.43 -6.55 15.06
CA MET A 260 -5.72 -6.85 14.44
C MET A 260 -5.60 -7.91 13.37
N ASN A 261 -6.73 -8.49 12.99
CA ASN A 261 -6.79 -9.33 11.80
C ASN A 261 -6.50 -8.47 10.56
N MET A 262 -5.47 -8.86 9.79
CA MET A 262 -5.05 -8.17 8.56
C MET A 262 -5.08 -9.16 7.39
N THR A 263 -6.27 -9.44 6.89
CA THR A 263 -6.51 -10.42 5.82
C THR A 263 -6.18 -9.82 4.46
N SER A 264 -4.93 -9.97 4.01
CA SER A 264 -4.54 -9.73 2.62
C SER A 264 -4.96 -10.89 1.70
N GLY A 265 -4.89 -10.69 0.40
CA GLY A 265 -5.08 -11.72 -0.62
C GLY A 265 -4.03 -11.53 -1.72
N LEU A 266 -2.79 -11.40 -1.30
CA LEU A 266 -1.65 -11.12 -2.17
C LEU A 266 -1.47 -12.22 -3.23
N GLN A 267 -1.24 -11.77 -4.45
CA GLN A 267 -0.81 -12.61 -5.57
C GLN A 267 0.39 -11.94 -6.20
N ALA A 268 1.44 -12.70 -6.48
CA ALA A 268 2.62 -12.17 -7.13
C ALA A 268 3.33 -13.21 -7.97
N LEU A 269 3.85 -12.76 -9.11
CA LEU A 269 4.75 -13.51 -9.99
C LEU A 269 6.05 -12.72 -10.11
N GLN A 270 7.19 -13.37 -9.96
CA GLN A 270 8.51 -12.75 -10.08
C GLN A 270 9.40 -13.59 -10.98
N ARG A 271 10.14 -12.94 -11.87
CA ARG A 271 11.15 -13.59 -12.70
C ARG A 271 12.31 -14.05 -11.82
N GLY A 272 12.67 -15.31 -11.95
CA GLY A 272 13.72 -15.94 -11.15
C GLY A 272 14.30 -17.17 -11.82
N GLN A 273 14.71 -18.14 -11.03
CA GLN A 273 15.22 -19.41 -11.52
C GLN A 273 14.56 -20.56 -10.76
N ALA A 274 14.21 -21.61 -11.49
CA ALA A 274 13.82 -22.91 -10.96
C ALA A 274 14.74 -23.98 -11.53
N GLN A 275 15.38 -24.75 -10.68
CA GLN A 275 16.35 -25.80 -11.08
C GLN A 275 17.46 -25.30 -12.04
N GLY A 276 17.94 -24.06 -11.80
CA GLY A 276 18.98 -23.43 -12.61
C GLY A 276 18.53 -22.90 -13.97
N ARG A 277 17.23 -22.90 -14.26
CA ARG A 277 16.66 -22.37 -15.53
C ARG A 277 15.81 -21.12 -15.24
N PRO A 278 15.77 -20.15 -16.16
CA PRO A 278 14.84 -19.01 -16.04
C PRO A 278 13.41 -19.51 -15.87
N ALA A 279 12.71 -18.96 -14.88
CA ALA A 279 11.33 -19.34 -14.56
C ALA A 279 10.58 -18.16 -13.93
N TRP A 280 9.25 -18.23 -13.91
CA TRP A 280 8.43 -17.40 -13.09
C TRP A 280 8.16 -18.08 -11.75
N LEU A 281 8.50 -17.42 -10.66
CA LEU A 281 8.21 -17.86 -9.30
C LEU A 281 6.90 -17.21 -8.87
N GLY A 282 5.96 -18.01 -8.38
CA GLY A 282 4.65 -17.51 -7.94
C GLY A 282 4.49 -17.55 -6.43
N GLY A 283 3.59 -16.70 -5.92
CA GLY A 283 3.16 -16.71 -4.54
C GLY A 283 1.69 -16.35 -4.43
N ALA A 284 0.97 -17.10 -3.58
CA ALA A 284 -0.43 -16.85 -3.25
C ALA A 284 -0.60 -16.71 -1.74
N ASP A 285 -1.49 -15.82 -1.32
CA ASP A 285 -1.68 -15.49 0.10
C ASP A 285 -2.44 -16.61 0.83
N PRO A 286 -1.85 -17.21 1.86
CA PRO A 286 -2.52 -18.26 2.64
C PRO A 286 -3.67 -17.73 3.53
N ARG A 287 -3.85 -16.40 3.59
CA ARG A 287 -4.95 -15.78 4.34
C ARG A 287 -6.27 -15.80 3.59
N ARG A 288 -6.25 -16.14 2.30
CA ARG A 288 -7.42 -16.34 1.40
C ARG A 288 -7.19 -17.52 0.49
N GLU A 289 -8.23 -17.94 -0.24
CA GLU A 289 -8.20 -19.06 -1.19
C GLU A 289 -7.53 -18.64 -2.52
N GLY A 290 -6.28 -18.21 -2.47
CA GLY A 290 -5.48 -17.92 -3.65
C GLY A 290 -4.70 -19.14 -4.12
N VAL A 291 -4.44 -19.24 -5.42
CA VAL A 291 -3.63 -20.31 -6.03
C VAL A 291 -2.58 -19.75 -6.97
N VAL A 292 -1.48 -20.46 -7.11
CA VAL A 292 -0.49 -20.28 -8.17
C VAL A 292 -0.59 -21.48 -9.10
N MET A 293 -0.70 -21.22 -10.39
CA MET A 293 -0.75 -22.24 -11.43
C MET A 293 0.24 -21.88 -12.54
N GLY A 294 0.83 -22.87 -13.17
CA GLY A 294 1.75 -22.70 -14.29
C GLY A 294 2.23 -24.04 -14.81
N ASP A 295 2.77 -24.02 -16.04
CA ASP A 295 3.34 -25.19 -16.73
C ASP A 295 4.82 -25.36 -16.39
#